data_f86da6c588e929d2d8fbf10561677cde
#
_entry.id   f86da6c588e929d2d8fbf10561677cde
#
_cell.length_a   1.000
_cell.length_b   1.000
_cell.length_c   1.000
_cell.angle_alpha   90.00
_cell.angle_beta   90.00
_cell.angle_gamma   90.00
#
_symmetry.space_group_name_H-M   'P 1'
#
loop_
_entity.id
_entity.type
_entity.pdbx_description
1 polymer ?
#
loop_
_entity_poly.entity_id
_entity_poly.type
_entity_poly.pdbx_seq_one_letter_code
_entity_poly.pdbx_strand_id
1 'polypeptide(L)'
;MDLQRATALTRELFDAAIAAVDVRAAVARSIQFDGDTLFIPPAAFACRRSEIGRIVVIAVGKAAAAMAAEAETILGDALSAGFCLTKYGHGEATRAIPVREAAHPTPDAAGLAAAAELRALVTGLTEDDLVICLISGGGSALLTAPAAPIGLDELRATTGLLLAAGANINELNVVRKHLETLKGGGLARAAAPARVVALAISDVLGDPLDVIASGPCSGNTSSFADAWAVIARYGLEQQLPTTVIAQLQAGLRGTIPPLPRPDDPLFAHVSAAVIANLPRS
;
A
#
# COMPACT_ATOMS: atom_id res chain seq x y z
N MET A 1 27.77 -36.03 -10.11
CA MET A 1 27.18 -34.96 -11.00
C MET A 1 28.32 -33.99 -11.27
N ASP A 2 28.64 -33.75 -12.56
CA ASP A 2 29.67 -32.80 -12.94
C ASP A 2 29.30 -31.39 -12.49
N LEU A 3 30.32 -30.60 -12.07
CA LEU A 3 30.16 -29.23 -11.55
C LEU A 3 29.40 -28.33 -12.57
N GLN A 4 29.70 -28.50 -13.87
CA GLN A 4 29.05 -27.74 -14.92
C GLN A 4 27.56 -28.05 -14.99
N ARG A 5 27.17 -29.33 -14.89
CA ARG A 5 25.78 -29.75 -14.88
C ARG A 5 25.03 -29.30 -13.62
N ALA A 6 25.72 -29.32 -12.47
CA ALA A 6 25.17 -28.79 -11.21
C ALA A 6 24.90 -27.28 -11.32
N THR A 7 25.85 -26.51 -11.88
CA THR A 7 25.74 -25.07 -12.08
C THR A 7 24.60 -24.74 -13.05
N ALA A 8 24.47 -25.47 -14.18
CA ALA A 8 23.40 -25.28 -15.13
C ALA A 8 22.03 -25.53 -14.51
N LEU A 9 21.86 -26.65 -13.78
CA LEU A 9 20.63 -26.98 -13.08
C LEU A 9 20.26 -25.93 -12.02
N THR A 10 21.23 -25.46 -11.25
CA THR A 10 21.01 -24.41 -10.25
C THR A 10 20.54 -23.11 -10.91
N ARG A 11 21.10 -22.75 -12.05
CA ARG A 11 20.67 -21.57 -12.82
C ARG A 11 19.24 -21.76 -13.35
N GLU A 12 18.91 -22.90 -13.94
CA GLU A 12 17.55 -23.22 -14.43
C GLU A 12 16.54 -23.15 -13.29
N LEU A 13 16.84 -23.71 -12.12
CA LEU A 13 15.98 -23.64 -10.93
C LEU A 13 15.81 -22.22 -10.43
N PHE A 14 16.88 -21.44 -10.42
CA PHE A 14 16.85 -20.03 -10.04
C PHE A 14 16.00 -19.21 -11.00
N ASP A 15 16.21 -19.38 -12.32
CA ASP A 15 15.46 -18.68 -13.36
C ASP A 15 13.96 -19.07 -13.31
N ALA A 16 13.65 -20.36 -13.09
CA ALA A 16 12.28 -20.83 -12.90
C ALA A 16 11.63 -20.23 -11.64
N ALA A 17 12.37 -20.12 -10.54
CA ALA A 17 11.88 -19.52 -9.31
C ALA A 17 11.59 -18.02 -9.50
N ILE A 18 12.47 -17.28 -10.20
CA ILE A 18 12.24 -15.87 -10.55
C ILE A 18 11.02 -15.71 -11.45
N ALA A 19 10.89 -16.56 -12.48
CA ALA A 19 9.73 -16.53 -13.38
C ALA A 19 8.41 -16.86 -12.67
N ALA A 20 8.44 -17.72 -11.65
CA ALA A 20 7.24 -18.06 -10.87
C ALA A 20 6.70 -16.87 -10.05
N VAL A 21 7.55 -15.90 -9.72
CA VAL A 21 7.19 -14.67 -8.98
C VAL A 21 7.15 -13.44 -9.90
N ASP A 22 7.00 -13.63 -11.21
CA ASP A 22 6.89 -12.55 -12.17
C ASP A 22 5.67 -11.67 -11.85
N VAL A 23 5.97 -10.43 -11.51
CA VAL A 23 5.03 -9.41 -11.08
C VAL A 23 4.02 -9.07 -12.19
N ARG A 24 4.48 -8.96 -13.44
CA ARG A 24 3.62 -8.66 -14.60
C ARG A 24 2.67 -9.81 -14.87
N ALA A 25 3.19 -11.04 -14.87
CA ALA A 25 2.36 -12.22 -15.03
C ALA A 25 1.32 -12.37 -13.90
N ALA A 26 1.65 -11.99 -12.66
CA ALA A 26 0.68 -11.99 -11.56
C ALA A 26 -0.45 -10.97 -11.80
N VAL A 27 -0.13 -9.75 -12.26
CA VAL A 27 -1.14 -8.75 -12.60
C VAL A 27 -1.97 -9.20 -13.80
N ALA A 28 -1.36 -9.71 -14.87
CA ALA A 28 -2.04 -10.17 -16.08
C ALA A 28 -3.03 -11.33 -15.81
N ARG A 29 -2.70 -12.22 -14.88
CA ARG A 29 -3.64 -13.29 -14.45
C ARG A 29 -4.78 -12.76 -13.59
N SER A 30 -4.56 -11.65 -12.89
CA SER A 30 -5.50 -11.10 -11.92
C SER A 30 -6.46 -10.07 -12.49
N ILE A 31 -6.05 -9.31 -13.50
CA ILE A 31 -6.86 -8.30 -14.17
C ILE A 31 -7.11 -8.77 -15.59
N GLN A 32 -8.37 -8.92 -15.97
CA GLN A 32 -8.79 -9.32 -17.31
C GLN A 32 -9.80 -8.30 -17.83
N PHE A 33 -9.56 -7.75 -18.99
CA PHE A 33 -10.46 -6.79 -19.63
C PHE A 33 -10.61 -7.13 -21.12
N ASP A 34 -11.83 -7.41 -21.55
CA ASP A 34 -12.14 -7.78 -22.94
C ASP A 34 -12.66 -6.60 -23.79
N GLY A 35 -12.66 -5.39 -23.22
CA GLY A 35 -13.20 -4.17 -23.82
C GLY A 35 -14.61 -3.83 -23.35
N ASP A 36 -15.38 -4.79 -22.91
CA ASP A 36 -16.74 -4.60 -22.37
C ASP A 36 -16.82 -4.88 -20.86
N THR A 37 -16.17 -5.90 -20.39
CA THR A 37 -16.24 -6.32 -19.00
C THR A 37 -14.85 -6.42 -18.36
N LEU A 38 -14.75 -5.86 -17.16
CA LEU A 38 -13.57 -5.97 -16.30
C LEU A 38 -13.80 -7.07 -15.27
N PHE A 39 -12.92 -8.08 -15.27
CA PHE A 39 -12.89 -9.17 -14.31
C PHE A 39 -11.62 -9.12 -13.47
N ILE A 40 -11.77 -9.22 -12.17
CA ILE A 40 -10.66 -9.34 -11.23
C ILE A 40 -10.97 -10.52 -10.28
N PRO A 41 -10.82 -11.77 -10.78
CA PRO A 41 -11.26 -12.98 -10.06
C PRO A 41 -10.69 -13.12 -8.65
N PRO A 42 -9.41 -12.82 -8.38
CA PRO A 42 -8.87 -12.94 -7.02
C PRO A 42 -9.60 -12.08 -5.98
N ALA A 43 -10.16 -10.94 -6.41
CA ALA A 43 -10.92 -10.02 -5.56
C ALA A 43 -12.44 -10.24 -5.67
N ALA A 44 -12.90 -11.29 -6.35
CA ALA A 44 -14.30 -11.58 -6.64
C ALA A 44 -15.05 -10.37 -7.27
N PHE A 45 -14.36 -9.59 -8.12
CA PHE A 45 -14.89 -8.40 -8.76
C PHE A 45 -15.16 -8.65 -10.24
N ALA A 46 -16.35 -8.25 -10.69
CA ALA A 46 -16.73 -8.21 -12.11
C ALA A 46 -17.68 -7.04 -12.34
N CYS A 47 -17.44 -6.26 -13.39
CA CYS A 47 -18.30 -5.11 -13.72
C CYS A 47 -18.19 -4.78 -15.21
N ARG A 48 -19.30 -4.36 -15.82
CA ARG A 48 -19.28 -3.86 -17.19
C ARG A 48 -18.61 -2.50 -17.25
N ARG A 49 -17.86 -2.24 -18.32
CA ARG A 49 -17.20 -0.94 -18.53
C ARG A 49 -18.21 0.23 -18.52
N SER A 50 -19.40 -0.01 -19.05
CA SER A 50 -20.50 0.99 -19.08
C SER A 50 -21.05 1.35 -17.71
N GLU A 51 -20.79 0.54 -16.69
CA GLU A 51 -21.20 0.76 -15.29
C GLU A 51 -20.07 1.39 -14.45
N ILE A 52 -18.94 1.72 -15.09
CA ILE A 52 -17.80 2.35 -14.45
C ILE A 52 -17.60 3.73 -15.07
N GLY A 53 -17.59 4.76 -14.24
CA GLY A 53 -17.25 6.12 -14.63
C GLY A 53 -15.78 6.22 -15.02
N ARG A 54 -14.93 6.45 -14.06
CA ARG A 54 -13.47 6.50 -14.21
C ARG A 54 -12.83 5.20 -13.69
N ILE A 55 -11.81 4.71 -14.40
CA ILE A 55 -10.90 3.68 -13.88
C ILE A 55 -9.59 4.38 -13.51
N VAL A 56 -9.25 4.34 -12.24
CA VAL A 56 -8.01 4.93 -11.69
C VAL A 56 -7.12 3.81 -11.16
N VAL A 57 -5.88 3.75 -11.64
CA VAL A 57 -4.87 2.79 -11.15
C VAL A 57 -3.91 3.50 -10.21
N ILE A 58 -3.76 2.96 -8.99
CA ILE A 58 -2.79 3.41 -7.99
C ILE A 58 -1.84 2.26 -7.72
N ALA A 59 -0.55 2.46 -7.95
CA ALA A 59 0.47 1.46 -7.67
C ALA A 59 1.47 1.98 -6.63
N VAL A 60 1.72 1.22 -5.56
CA VAL A 60 2.63 1.63 -4.48
C VAL A 60 3.50 0.45 -4.01
N GLY A 61 4.80 0.66 -3.97
CA GLY A 61 5.78 -0.31 -3.47
C GLY A 61 6.96 -0.52 -4.41
N LYS A 62 7.88 -1.42 -4.06
CA LYS A 62 9.11 -1.66 -4.83
C LYS A 62 8.85 -2.24 -6.22
N ALA A 63 7.76 -2.98 -6.40
CA ALA A 63 7.35 -3.56 -7.70
C ALA A 63 6.24 -2.73 -8.38
N ALA A 64 5.88 -1.58 -7.84
CA ALA A 64 4.75 -0.78 -8.29
C ALA A 64 4.82 -0.38 -9.76
N ALA A 65 6.01 -0.03 -10.26
CA ALA A 65 6.18 0.40 -11.65
C ALA A 65 5.86 -0.72 -12.65
N ALA A 66 6.36 -1.94 -12.40
CA ALA A 66 6.04 -3.11 -13.23
C ALA A 66 4.54 -3.48 -13.16
N MET A 67 3.94 -3.40 -11.96
CA MET A 67 2.49 -3.63 -11.79
C MET A 67 1.66 -2.60 -12.54
N ALA A 68 2.03 -1.32 -12.46
CA ALA A 68 1.35 -0.22 -13.13
C ALA A 68 1.43 -0.35 -14.65
N ALA A 69 2.62 -0.63 -15.19
CA ALA A 69 2.82 -0.79 -16.61
C ALA A 69 2.00 -1.94 -17.21
N GLU A 70 1.88 -3.06 -16.47
CA GLU A 70 1.05 -4.18 -16.90
C GLU A 70 -0.43 -3.84 -16.85
N ALA A 71 -0.90 -3.24 -15.76
CA ALA A 71 -2.30 -2.81 -15.62
C ALA A 71 -2.69 -1.78 -16.72
N GLU A 72 -1.79 -0.86 -17.04
CA GLU A 72 -1.98 0.10 -18.16
C GLU A 72 -2.10 -0.61 -19.50
N THR A 73 -1.27 -1.63 -19.75
CA THR A 73 -1.32 -2.44 -20.96
C THR A 73 -2.66 -3.17 -21.09
N ILE A 74 -3.16 -3.75 -20.01
CA ILE A 74 -4.43 -4.49 -20.00
C ILE A 74 -5.63 -3.55 -20.18
N LEU A 75 -5.64 -2.43 -19.48
CA LEU A 75 -6.77 -1.50 -19.49
C LEU A 75 -6.82 -0.61 -20.74
N GLY A 76 -5.67 -0.35 -21.35
CA GLY A 76 -5.58 0.48 -22.55
C GLY A 76 -6.27 1.84 -22.41
N ASP A 77 -7.14 2.15 -23.33
CA ASP A 77 -7.88 3.42 -23.36
C ASP A 77 -9.04 3.50 -22.34
N ALA A 78 -9.34 2.39 -21.65
CA ALA A 78 -10.30 2.40 -20.56
C ALA A 78 -9.72 3.04 -19.28
N LEU A 79 -8.40 3.14 -19.15
CA LEU A 79 -7.71 3.79 -18.04
C LEU A 79 -7.96 5.30 -18.10
N SER A 80 -8.57 5.86 -17.07
CA SER A 80 -8.91 7.29 -16.99
C SER A 80 -7.80 8.13 -16.37
N ALA A 81 -7.11 7.59 -15.35
CA ALA A 81 -6.00 8.23 -14.66
C ALA A 81 -5.19 7.19 -13.90
N GLY A 82 -3.98 7.55 -13.49
CA GLY A 82 -3.16 6.65 -12.68
C GLY A 82 -2.11 7.38 -11.87
N PHE A 83 -1.51 6.65 -10.95
CA PHE A 83 -0.42 7.09 -10.10
C PHE A 83 0.45 5.90 -9.72
N CYS A 84 1.75 6.04 -9.82
CA CYS A 84 2.71 5.04 -9.38
C CYS A 84 3.76 5.67 -8.46
N LEU A 85 3.98 5.06 -7.31
CA LEU A 85 5.04 5.44 -6.37
C LEU A 85 5.93 4.24 -6.07
N THR A 86 7.18 4.33 -6.49
CA THR A 86 8.16 3.27 -6.28
C THR A 86 9.44 3.80 -5.63
N LYS A 87 10.38 2.90 -5.35
CA LYS A 87 11.69 3.24 -4.80
C LYS A 87 12.59 3.82 -5.90
N TYR A 88 13.50 4.74 -5.54
CA TYR A 88 14.54 5.22 -6.44
C TYR A 88 15.23 4.11 -7.23
N GLY A 89 15.35 4.29 -8.54
CA GLY A 89 15.96 3.33 -9.45
C GLY A 89 15.09 2.10 -9.77
N HIS A 90 13.82 2.10 -9.38
CA HIS A 90 12.84 1.06 -9.69
C HIS A 90 11.71 1.56 -10.59
N GLY A 91 11.83 2.77 -11.12
CA GLY A 91 10.89 3.30 -12.09
C GLY A 91 10.98 2.57 -13.42
N GLU A 92 9.84 2.41 -14.07
CA GLU A 92 9.71 1.90 -15.44
C GLU A 92 8.89 2.88 -16.27
N ALA A 93 9.08 2.84 -17.57
CA ALA A 93 8.30 3.68 -18.48
C ALA A 93 6.85 3.20 -18.55
N THR A 94 5.93 4.13 -18.39
CA THR A 94 4.49 3.98 -18.55
C THR A 94 4.01 4.99 -19.60
N ARG A 95 2.87 4.77 -20.21
CA ARG A 95 2.31 5.66 -21.25
C ARG A 95 1.48 6.79 -20.60
N ALA A 96 0.62 6.45 -19.65
CA ALA A 96 -0.34 7.37 -19.07
C ALA A 96 -0.26 7.47 -17.52
N ILE A 97 0.33 6.50 -16.87
CA ILE A 97 0.48 6.49 -15.40
C ILE A 97 1.77 7.22 -15.00
N PRO A 98 1.72 8.40 -14.39
CA PRO A 98 2.93 9.06 -13.92
C PRO A 98 3.62 8.24 -12.82
N VAL A 99 4.92 8.02 -12.99
CA VAL A 99 5.76 7.31 -12.02
C VAL A 99 6.50 8.33 -11.16
N ARG A 100 6.42 8.16 -9.85
CA ARG A 100 7.15 8.91 -8.83
C ARG A 100 8.09 7.96 -8.10
N GLU A 101 9.25 8.45 -7.74
CA GLU A 101 10.23 7.71 -6.98
C GLU A 101 10.49 8.40 -5.64
N ALA A 102 10.71 7.60 -4.60
CA ALA A 102 11.00 8.07 -3.26
C ALA A 102 12.00 7.16 -2.53
N ALA A 103 12.50 7.61 -1.39
CA ALA A 103 13.44 6.85 -0.59
C ALA A 103 12.77 5.68 0.15
N HIS A 104 13.53 4.60 0.28
CA HIS A 104 13.19 3.42 1.06
C HIS A 104 14.48 2.85 1.68
N PRO A 105 14.55 2.45 2.95
CA PRO A 105 13.45 2.29 3.92
C PRO A 105 13.06 3.56 4.70
N THR A 106 13.84 4.64 4.63
CA THR A 106 13.54 5.89 5.34
C THR A 106 12.73 6.81 4.43
N PRO A 107 11.55 7.27 4.84
CA PRO A 107 10.72 8.20 4.05
C PRO A 107 11.46 9.51 3.75
N ASP A 108 11.14 10.15 2.61
CA ASP A 108 11.71 11.44 2.24
C ASP A 108 10.64 12.45 1.76
N ALA A 109 11.10 13.66 1.40
CA ALA A 109 10.21 14.71 0.91
C ALA A 109 9.54 14.34 -0.43
N ALA A 110 10.17 13.52 -1.26
CA ALA A 110 9.58 13.04 -2.51
C ALA A 110 8.37 12.12 -2.22
N GLY A 111 8.49 11.21 -1.24
CA GLY A 111 7.38 10.37 -0.80
C GLY A 111 6.22 11.19 -0.21
N LEU A 112 6.52 12.23 0.57
CA LEU A 112 5.52 13.15 1.11
C LEU A 112 4.78 13.90 -0.02
N ALA A 113 5.49 14.43 -0.99
CA ALA A 113 4.89 15.12 -2.14
C ALA A 113 4.05 14.16 -3.00
N ALA A 114 4.55 12.96 -3.24
CA ALA A 114 3.85 11.91 -3.98
C ALA A 114 2.54 11.47 -3.27
N ALA A 115 2.55 11.38 -1.94
CA ALA A 115 1.34 11.07 -1.17
C ALA A 115 0.29 12.18 -1.24
N ALA A 116 0.71 13.45 -1.32
CA ALA A 116 -0.20 14.58 -1.53
C ALA A 116 -0.82 14.55 -2.94
N GLU A 117 -0.03 14.25 -3.97
CA GLU A 117 -0.49 14.06 -5.36
C GLU A 117 -1.53 12.90 -5.44
N LEU A 118 -1.21 11.75 -4.83
CA LEU A 118 -2.13 10.62 -4.77
C LEU A 118 -3.45 11.01 -4.08
N ARG A 119 -3.38 11.73 -2.96
CA ARG A 119 -4.58 12.20 -2.26
C ARG A 119 -5.43 13.11 -3.15
N ALA A 120 -4.82 14.03 -3.89
CA ALA A 120 -5.52 14.89 -4.83
C ALA A 120 -6.19 14.08 -5.94
N LEU A 121 -5.54 13.04 -6.45
CA LEU A 121 -6.07 12.15 -7.49
C LEU A 121 -7.36 11.44 -7.06
N VAL A 122 -7.44 10.98 -5.80
CA VAL A 122 -8.62 10.26 -5.29
C VAL A 122 -9.71 11.18 -4.73
N THR A 123 -9.43 12.48 -4.60
CA THR A 123 -10.42 13.45 -4.11
C THR A 123 -11.49 13.70 -5.17
N GLY A 124 -12.76 13.61 -4.77
CA GLY A 124 -13.91 13.85 -5.65
C GLY A 124 -14.21 12.71 -6.60
N LEU A 125 -13.75 11.50 -6.30
CA LEU A 125 -14.26 10.28 -6.91
C LEU A 125 -15.73 10.05 -6.48
N THR A 126 -16.49 9.34 -7.31
CA THR A 126 -17.91 9.04 -7.11
C THR A 126 -18.13 7.54 -6.93
N GLU A 127 -19.33 7.13 -6.59
CA GLU A 127 -19.71 5.70 -6.45
C GLU A 127 -19.60 4.91 -7.77
N ASP A 128 -19.66 5.61 -8.91
CA ASP A 128 -19.47 5.01 -10.23
C ASP A 128 -17.99 4.78 -10.57
N ASP A 129 -17.06 5.42 -9.86
CA ASP A 129 -15.64 5.31 -10.15
C ASP A 129 -15.05 4.02 -9.54
N LEU A 130 -14.01 3.50 -10.18
CA LEU A 130 -13.26 2.34 -9.73
C LEU A 130 -11.79 2.72 -9.51
N VAL A 131 -11.28 2.41 -8.32
CA VAL A 131 -9.85 2.51 -8.00
C VAL A 131 -9.26 1.10 -7.92
N ILE A 132 -8.27 0.81 -8.76
CA ILE A 132 -7.48 -0.42 -8.69
C ILE A 132 -6.17 -0.09 -7.98
N CYS A 133 -6.01 -0.58 -6.75
CA CYS A 133 -4.82 -0.39 -5.93
C CYS A 133 -3.88 -1.59 -6.08
N LEU A 134 -2.70 -1.38 -6.64
CA LEU A 134 -1.64 -2.36 -6.81
C LEU A 134 -0.58 -2.14 -5.73
N ILE A 135 -0.46 -3.06 -4.79
CA ILE A 135 0.34 -2.88 -3.58
C ILE A 135 1.46 -3.91 -3.53
N SER A 136 2.67 -3.49 -3.23
CA SER A 136 3.80 -4.40 -3.03
C SER A 136 4.67 -3.99 -1.83
N GLY A 137 5.62 -4.82 -1.45
CA GLY A 137 6.54 -4.58 -0.33
C GLY A 137 7.23 -3.22 -0.42
N GLY A 138 7.48 -2.61 0.74
CA GLY A 138 8.11 -1.29 0.87
C GLY A 138 7.13 -0.11 0.86
N GLY A 139 5.86 -0.34 0.52
CA GLY A 139 4.84 0.73 0.46
C GLY A 139 4.67 1.54 1.75
N SER A 140 4.90 0.95 2.92
CA SER A 140 4.83 1.67 4.21
C SER A 140 5.78 2.87 4.31
N ALA A 141 6.99 2.76 3.74
CA ALA A 141 7.97 3.85 3.77
C ALA A 141 7.77 4.83 2.60
N LEU A 142 7.38 4.31 1.45
CA LEU A 142 7.16 5.11 0.24
C LEU A 142 5.92 6.00 0.38
N LEU A 143 4.78 5.42 0.75
CA LEU A 143 3.52 6.15 0.92
C LEU A 143 3.47 6.80 2.31
N THR A 144 4.11 7.97 2.42
CA THR A 144 4.24 8.73 3.67
C THR A 144 3.32 9.95 3.67
N ALA A 145 2.33 9.94 4.56
CA ALA A 145 1.32 10.99 4.67
C ALA A 145 1.03 11.31 6.15
N PRO A 146 1.92 12.01 6.86
CA PRO A 146 1.71 12.35 8.27
C PRO A 146 0.39 13.09 8.49
N ALA A 147 -0.27 12.81 9.60
CA ALA A 147 -1.42 13.59 10.05
C ALA A 147 -0.96 14.98 10.52
N ALA A 148 -1.60 16.03 10.03
CA ALA A 148 -1.27 17.38 10.50
C ALA A 148 -1.52 17.52 12.01
N PRO A 149 -0.65 18.20 12.77
CA PRO A 149 0.50 18.99 12.32
C PRO A 149 1.85 18.25 12.30
N ILE A 150 1.87 16.93 12.32
CA ILE A 150 3.11 16.12 12.34
C ILE A 150 3.87 16.33 11.03
N GLY A 151 5.15 16.71 11.14
CA GLY A 151 6.06 16.83 10.02
C GLY A 151 6.79 15.54 9.69
N LEU A 152 7.44 15.49 8.52
CA LEU A 152 8.22 14.34 8.06
C LEU A 152 9.37 14.00 9.03
N ASP A 153 10.08 15.02 9.53
CA ASP A 153 11.21 14.81 10.44
C ASP A 153 10.75 14.27 11.81
N GLU A 154 9.59 14.70 12.29
CA GLU A 154 8.99 14.18 13.52
C GLU A 154 8.53 12.72 13.37
N LEU A 155 8.00 12.34 12.19
CA LEU A 155 7.67 10.95 11.88
C LEU A 155 8.93 10.07 11.81
N ARG A 156 10.01 10.58 11.18
CA ARG A 156 11.32 9.90 11.14
C ARG A 156 11.91 9.74 12.53
N ALA A 157 11.92 10.81 13.33
CA ALA A 157 12.42 10.79 14.71
C ALA A 157 11.67 9.75 15.54
N THR A 158 10.32 9.73 15.46
CA THR A 158 9.49 8.75 16.16
C THR A 158 9.83 7.32 15.75
N THR A 159 9.96 7.06 14.43
CA THR A 159 10.33 5.75 13.90
C THR A 159 11.73 5.33 14.38
N GLY A 160 12.69 6.27 14.36
CA GLY A 160 14.07 6.04 14.83
C GLY A 160 14.13 5.70 16.32
N LEU A 161 13.38 6.42 17.17
CA LEU A 161 13.30 6.14 18.60
C LEU A 161 12.73 4.75 18.89
N LEU A 162 11.65 4.36 18.21
CA LEU A 162 11.05 3.02 18.34
C LEU A 162 12.03 1.92 17.92
N LEU A 163 12.71 2.09 16.79
CA LEU A 163 13.72 1.13 16.31
C LEU A 163 14.88 1.02 17.29
N ALA A 164 15.41 2.14 17.81
CA ALA A 164 16.49 2.16 18.78
C ALA A 164 16.10 1.50 20.10
N ALA A 165 14.83 1.60 20.49
CA ALA A 165 14.27 0.94 21.67
C ALA A 165 14.01 -0.57 21.47
N GLY A 166 14.13 -1.11 20.23
CA GLY A 166 13.91 -2.52 19.93
C GLY A 166 12.47 -2.90 19.61
N ALA A 167 11.63 -1.94 19.23
CA ALA A 167 10.25 -2.23 18.80
C ALA A 167 10.25 -3.12 17.55
N ASN A 168 9.42 -4.15 17.55
CA ASN A 168 9.25 -5.03 16.41
C ASN A 168 8.38 -4.37 15.32
N ILE A 169 8.32 -5.00 14.14
CA ILE A 169 7.62 -4.44 12.99
C ILE A 169 6.13 -4.23 13.22
N ASN A 170 5.48 -5.09 14.01
CA ASN A 170 4.05 -4.97 14.31
C ASN A 170 3.80 -3.75 15.20
N GLU A 171 4.63 -3.55 16.22
CA GLU A 171 4.57 -2.39 17.11
C GLU A 171 4.83 -1.08 16.37
N LEU A 172 5.85 -1.07 15.48
CA LEU A 172 6.10 0.06 14.58
C LEU A 172 4.87 0.38 13.72
N ASN A 173 4.25 -0.62 13.11
CA ASN A 173 3.08 -0.44 12.26
C ASN A 173 1.88 0.06 13.06
N VAL A 174 1.66 -0.42 14.29
CA VAL A 174 0.61 0.08 15.18
C VAL A 174 0.78 1.58 15.40
N VAL A 175 1.96 2.05 15.77
CA VAL A 175 2.20 3.49 15.99
C VAL A 175 2.05 4.27 14.69
N ARG A 176 2.71 3.84 13.61
CA ARG A 176 2.72 4.55 12.33
C ARG A 176 1.33 4.70 11.70
N LYS A 177 0.48 3.67 11.79
CA LYS A 177 -0.90 3.74 11.30
C LYS A 177 -1.67 4.91 11.94
N HIS A 178 -1.44 5.19 13.23
CA HIS A 178 -2.13 6.26 13.97
C HIS A 178 -1.50 7.66 13.81
N LEU A 179 -0.33 7.74 13.15
CA LEU A 179 0.35 9.01 12.84
C LEU A 179 0.20 9.42 11.37
N GLU A 180 -0.35 8.57 10.52
CA GLU A 180 -0.41 8.79 9.07
C GLU A 180 -1.84 8.61 8.53
N THR A 181 -2.18 9.36 7.49
CA THR A 181 -3.55 9.50 7.00
C THR A 181 -3.93 8.52 5.90
N LEU A 182 -2.96 7.86 5.24
CA LEU A 182 -3.21 6.90 4.13
C LEU A 182 -2.99 5.44 4.54
N LYS A 183 -2.56 5.18 5.78
CA LYS A 183 -2.40 3.83 6.33
C LYS A 183 -3.66 3.35 7.05
N GLY A 184 -3.75 2.05 7.36
CA GLY A 184 -4.83 1.47 8.13
C GLY A 184 -6.23 1.79 7.59
N GLY A 185 -6.45 1.58 6.30
CA GLY A 185 -7.71 1.89 5.61
C GLY A 185 -7.83 3.36 5.15
N GLY A 186 -6.81 4.18 5.42
CA GLY A 186 -6.85 5.61 5.10
C GLY A 186 -6.95 5.93 3.61
N LEU A 187 -6.31 5.12 2.74
CA LEU A 187 -6.43 5.29 1.29
C LEU A 187 -7.84 4.93 0.81
N ALA A 188 -8.42 3.84 1.29
CA ALA A 188 -9.80 3.48 0.98
C ALA A 188 -10.78 4.57 1.42
N ARG A 189 -10.57 5.14 2.62
CA ARG A 189 -11.35 6.28 3.12
C ARG A 189 -11.21 7.52 2.23
N ALA A 190 -10.00 7.81 1.75
CA ALA A 190 -9.75 8.95 0.87
C ALA A 190 -10.38 8.78 -0.52
N ALA A 191 -10.50 7.54 -1.01
CA ALA A 191 -11.12 7.22 -2.29
C ALA A 191 -12.65 7.10 -2.22
N ALA A 192 -13.24 7.01 -1.01
CA ALA A 192 -14.68 6.88 -0.86
C ALA A 192 -15.43 8.09 -1.47
N PRO A 193 -16.59 7.87 -2.13
CA PRO A 193 -17.39 6.63 -2.17
C PRO A 193 -17.05 5.67 -3.33
N ALA A 194 -15.95 5.86 -4.05
CA ALA A 194 -15.56 5.00 -5.16
C ALA A 194 -15.37 3.53 -4.73
N ARG A 195 -15.62 2.62 -5.65
CA ARG A 195 -15.27 1.20 -5.46
C ARG A 195 -13.76 1.04 -5.50
N VAL A 196 -13.22 0.23 -4.59
CA VAL A 196 -11.78 -0.04 -4.50
C VAL A 196 -11.51 -1.52 -4.65
N VAL A 197 -10.62 -1.89 -5.57
CA VAL A 197 -10.08 -3.24 -5.69
C VAL A 197 -8.59 -3.20 -5.40
N ALA A 198 -8.17 -3.79 -4.29
CA ALA A 198 -6.78 -3.82 -3.86
C ALA A 198 -6.13 -5.19 -4.16
N LEU A 199 -5.08 -5.19 -4.96
CA LEU A 199 -4.30 -6.37 -5.33
C LEU A 199 -2.89 -6.26 -4.75
N ALA A 200 -2.53 -7.18 -3.88
CA ALA A 200 -1.27 -7.15 -3.18
C ALA A 200 -0.32 -8.27 -3.64
N ILE A 201 0.96 -7.92 -3.79
CA ILE A 201 2.07 -8.87 -3.82
C ILE A 201 2.71 -8.85 -2.45
N SER A 202 2.69 -10.00 -1.77
CA SER A 202 3.08 -10.13 -0.37
C SER A 202 4.51 -10.65 -0.22
N ASP A 203 5.29 -9.94 0.60
CA ASP A 203 6.56 -10.39 1.16
C ASP A 203 6.45 -10.65 2.68
N VAL A 204 5.21 -10.71 3.21
CA VAL A 204 4.91 -10.89 4.63
C VAL A 204 4.37 -12.29 4.89
N LEU A 205 4.90 -12.97 5.90
CA LEU A 205 4.48 -14.32 6.26
C LEU A 205 2.98 -14.33 6.67
N GLY A 206 2.20 -15.20 6.04
CA GLY A 206 0.76 -15.31 6.30
C GLY A 206 -0.12 -14.32 5.53
N ASP A 207 0.47 -13.45 4.73
CA ASP A 207 -0.19 -12.53 3.79
C ASP A 207 -1.25 -11.59 4.42
N PRO A 208 -1.03 -11.02 5.61
CA PRO A 208 -2.01 -10.15 6.24
C PRO A 208 -2.11 -8.81 5.50
N LEU A 209 -3.23 -8.58 4.83
CA LEU A 209 -3.47 -7.38 4.01
C LEU A 209 -3.39 -6.08 4.82
N ASP A 210 -3.68 -6.12 6.10
CA ASP A 210 -3.57 -4.97 7.01
C ASP A 210 -2.13 -4.64 7.43
N VAL A 211 -1.18 -5.56 7.17
CA VAL A 211 0.26 -5.38 7.43
C VAL A 211 1.00 -4.96 6.17
N ILE A 212 0.64 -5.54 5.00
CA ILE A 212 1.27 -5.21 3.71
C ILE A 212 1.10 -3.71 3.45
N ALA A 213 2.21 -3.00 3.25
CA ALA A 213 2.26 -1.53 3.11
C ALA A 213 1.53 -0.77 4.24
N SER A 214 1.38 -1.37 5.43
CA SER A 214 0.57 -0.87 6.56
C SER A 214 -0.93 -0.75 6.25
N GLY A 215 -1.47 -1.58 5.36
CA GLY A 215 -2.89 -1.75 5.09
C GLY A 215 -3.61 -0.50 4.56
N PRO A 216 -3.18 0.13 3.46
CA PRO A 216 -3.81 1.36 3.00
C PRO A 216 -5.29 1.18 2.60
N CYS A 217 -5.66 -0.01 2.15
CA CYS A 217 -7.04 -0.36 1.75
C CYS A 217 -7.67 -1.43 2.65
N SER A 218 -7.12 -1.68 3.84
CA SER A 218 -7.62 -2.72 4.75
C SER A 218 -8.02 -2.11 6.09
N GLY A 219 -9.08 -2.67 6.71
CA GLY A 219 -9.52 -2.27 8.04
C GLY A 219 -8.43 -2.46 9.08
N ASN A 220 -8.37 -1.55 10.03
CA ASN A 220 -7.39 -1.56 11.11
C ASN A 220 -7.98 -2.11 12.40
N THR A 221 -7.29 -3.05 13.05
CA THR A 221 -7.71 -3.65 14.32
C THR A 221 -7.11 -2.97 15.55
N SER A 222 -6.03 -2.19 15.37
CA SER A 222 -5.38 -1.46 16.46
C SER A 222 -6.06 -0.12 16.76
N SER A 223 -5.87 0.37 17.98
CA SER A 223 -6.42 1.62 18.49
C SER A 223 -5.33 2.63 18.86
N PHE A 224 -5.70 3.88 19.12
CA PHE A 224 -4.79 4.86 19.72
C PHE A 224 -4.28 4.41 21.10
N ALA A 225 -5.07 3.62 21.83
CA ALA A 225 -4.63 3.03 23.10
C ALA A 225 -3.51 2.01 22.89
N ASP A 226 -3.60 1.19 21.84
CA ASP A 226 -2.55 0.23 21.51
C ASP A 226 -1.26 0.96 21.07
N ALA A 227 -1.39 2.02 20.27
CA ALA A 227 -0.25 2.84 19.88
C ALA A 227 0.42 3.52 21.08
N TRP A 228 -0.36 4.04 22.02
CA TRP A 228 0.16 4.62 23.26
C TRP A 228 0.80 3.56 24.17
N ALA A 229 0.23 2.38 24.25
CA ALA A 229 0.78 1.28 25.03
C ALA A 229 2.16 0.84 24.52
N VAL A 230 2.39 0.88 23.19
CA VAL A 230 3.73 0.66 22.63
C VAL A 230 4.70 1.75 23.09
N ILE A 231 4.31 3.03 23.03
CA ILE A 231 5.15 4.14 23.48
C ILE A 231 5.52 4.00 24.95
N ALA A 232 4.54 3.70 25.81
CA ALA A 232 4.73 3.54 27.25
C ALA A 232 5.62 2.33 27.57
N ARG A 233 5.44 1.20 26.86
CA ARG A 233 6.28 -0.01 27.02
C ARG A 233 7.76 0.28 26.89
N TYR A 234 8.13 1.17 25.96
CA TYR A 234 9.52 1.53 25.68
C TYR A 234 9.99 2.80 26.43
N GLY A 235 9.15 3.42 27.26
CA GLY A 235 9.47 4.63 28.03
C GLY A 235 9.81 5.81 27.17
N LEU A 236 9.13 6.00 26.04
CA LEU A 236 9.44 7.03 25.04
C LEU A 236 8.61 8.30 25.18
N GLU A 237 7.70 8.39 26.16
CA GLU A 237 6.72 9.49 26.32
C GLU A 237 7.39 10.87 26.39
N GLN A 238 8.60 10.95 26.98
CA GLN A 238 9.33 12.20 27.15
C GLN A 238 10.32 12.49 26.00
N GLN A 239 10.48 11.55 25.07
CA GLN A 239 11.47 11.65 23.98
C GLN A 239 10.82 11.94 22.64
N LEU A 240 9.51 11.64 22.51
CA LEU A 240 8.77 11.86 21.27
C LEU A 240 8.52 13.35 21.00
N PRO A 241 8.42 13.74 19.71
CA PRO A 241 7.98 15.09 19.35
C PRO A 241 6.61 15.43 19.95
N THR A 242 6.42 16.66 20.36
CA THR A 242 5.21 17.14 21.03
C THR A 242 3.96 17.00 20.18
N THR A 243 4.07 17.15 18.85
CA THR A 243 2.99 16.96 17.88
C THR A 243 2.53 15.50 17.83
N VAL A 244 3.47 14.54 17.90
CA VAL A 244 3.18 13.11 17.93
C VAL A 244 2.45 12.75 19.23
N ILE A 245 2.92 13.25 20.37
CA ILE A 245 2.23 13.06 21.66
C ILE A 245 0.82 13.66 21.61
N ALA A 246 0.67 14.88 21.09
CA ALA A 246 -0.63 15.53 20.96
C ALA A 246 -1.60 14.74 20.09
N GLN A 247 -1.14 14.20 18.96
CA GLN A 247 -1.93 13.36 18.07
C GLN A 247 -2.43 12.08 18.77
N LEU A 248 -1.53 11.34 19.43
CA LEU A 248 -1.90 10.10 20.15
C LEU A 248 -2.87 10.40 21.29
N GLN A 249 -2.61 11.45 22.06
CA GLN A 249 -3.50 11.86 23.15
C GLN A 249 -4.87 12.36 22.65
N ALA A 250 -4.93 13.05 21.52
CA ALA A 250 -6.18 13.48 20.90
C ALA A 250 -7.02 12.26 20.46
N GLY A 251 -6.36 11.24 19.92
CA GLY A 251 -7.00 9.96 19.60
C GLY A 251 -7.52 9.23 20.85
N LEU A 252 -6.74 9.19 21.93
CA LEU A 252 -7.17 8.60 23.20
C LEU A 252 -8.41 9.31 23.81
N ARG A 253 -8.50 10.63 23.64
CA ARG A 253 -9.66 11.41 24.09
C ARG A 253 -10.86 11.33 23.15
N GLY A 254 -10.72 10.69 21.97
CA GLY A 254 -11.77 10.62 20.94
C GLY A 254 -12.02 11.97 20.22
N THR A 255 -11.09 12.91 20.30
CA THR A 255 -11.21 14.24 19.61
C THR A 255 -10.84 14.17 18.13
N ILE A 256 -10.19 13.10 17.71
CA ILE A 256 -9.97 12.76 16.30
C ILE A 256 -10.59 11.38 16.01
N PRO A 257 -11.11 11.17 14.80
CA PRO A 257 -11.76 9.91 14.47
C PRO A 257 -10.75 8.75 14.47
N PRO A 258 -11.16 7.55 14.89
CA PRO A 258 -10.33 6.36 14.79
C PRO A 258 -10.09 5.96 13.31
N LEU A 259 -9.11 5.11 13.11
CA LEU A 259 -8.94 4.44 11.81
C LEU A 259 -10.14 3.51 11.54
N PRO A 260 -10.53 3.31 10.26
CA PRO A 260 -11.64 2.44 9.92
C PRO A 260 -11.36 1.01 10.38
N ARG A 261 -12.32 0.43 11.08
CA ARG A 261 -12.25 -0.97 11.53
C ARG A 261 -12.66 -1.93 10.39
N PRO A 262 -12.34 -3.23 10.46
CA PRO A 262 -12.73 -4.19 9.42
C PRO A 262 -14.24 -4.27 9.15
N ASP A 263 -15.08 -3.95 10.15
CA ASP A 263 -16.54 -3.92 10.10
C ASP A 263 -17.13 -2.55 9.72
N ASP A 264 -16.28 -1.57 9.39
CA ASP A 264 -16.72 -0.25 8.94
C ASP A 264 -17.47 -0.38 7.60
N PRO A 265 -18.64 0.28 7.44
CA PRO A 265 -19.41 0.30 6.18
C PRO A 265 -18.58 0.72 4.95
N LEU A 266 -17.52 1.48 5.12
CA LEU A 266 -16.56 1.82 4.08
C LEU A 266 -16.10 0.58 3.29
N PHE A 267 -15.85 -0.54 3.98
CA PHE A 267 -15.32 -1.74 3.34
C PHE A 267 -16.35 -2.56 2.55
N ALA A 268 -17.63 -2.17 2.56
CA ALA A 268 -18.62 -2.74 1.65
C ALA A 268 -18.30 -2.45 0.16
N HIS A 269 -17.52 -1.39 -0.10
CA HIS A 269 -17.08 -1.00 -1.45
C HIS A 269 -15.61 -1.35 -1.73
N VAL A 270 -14.97 -2.12 -0.85
CA VAL A 270 -13.56 -2.52 -0.98
C VAL A 270 -13.45 -4.03 -1.09
N SER A 271 -12.87 -4.47 -2.19
CA SER A 271 -12.44 -5.87 -2.38
C SER A 271 -10.92 -5.94 -2.36
N ALA A 272 -10.33 -6.96 -1.74
CA ALA A 272 -8.89 -7.08 -1.66
C ALA A 272 -8.42 -8.52 -1.78
N ALA A 273 -7.29 -8.74 -2.46
CA ALA A 273 -6.70 -10.06 -2.64
C ALA A 273 -5.17 -10.01 -2.71
N VAL A 274 -4.53 -11.08 -2.28
CA VAL A 274 -3.11 -11.33 -2.54
C VAL A 274 -3.00 -12.11 -3.85
N ILE A 275 -2.28 -11.57 -4.83
CA ILE A 275 -2.14 -12.12 -6.19
C ILE A 275 -0.83 -12.84 -6.43
N ALA A 276 0.17 -12.59 -5.58
CA ALA A 276 1.41 -13.36 -5.48
C ALA A 276 1.99 -13.23 -4.08
N ASN A 277 2.63 -14.30 -3.61
CA ASN A 277 3.28 -14.36 -2.30
C ASN A 277 4.51 -15.27 -2.35
N LEU A 278 5.31 -15.24 -1.30
CA LEU A 278 6.38 -16.22 -1.11
C LEU A 278 5.73 -17.60 -0.89
N PRO A 279 6.21 -18.65 -1.58
CA PRO A 279 5.71 -20.00 -1.36
C PRO A 279 5.84 -20.36 0.12
N ARG A 280 4.78 -20.89 0.70
CA ARG A 280 4.89 -21.54 2.01
C ARG A 280 5.75 -22.77 1.84
N SER A 281 6.98 -22.74 2.38
CA SER A 281 7.88 -23.90 2.50
C SER A 281 7.32 -24.91 3.48
#